data_ebe1e8ddcd114d157bd2df221961a9b2
#
_entry.id   ebe1e8ddcd114d157bd2df221961a9b2
#
_cell.length_a   1.000
_cell.length_b   1.000
_cell.length_c   1.000
_cell.angle_alpha   90.00
_cell.angle_beta   90.00
_cell.angle_gamma   90.00
#
_symmetry.space_group_name_H-M   'P 1'
#
loop_
_entity.id
_entity.type
_entity.pdbx_description
1 polymer ?
#
loop_
_entity_poly.entity_id
_entity_poly.type
_entity_poly.pdbx_seq_one_letter_code
_entity_poly.pdbx_strand_id
1 'polypeptide(L)'
;MEEYVYKDHRKLRLGYTTGTCAAAAAKAAAGMLLGGEAVEWVELVTPKGIPLKLPVEHINMSQESVTCAVKKDAGDDYDVTDGAYVYVTVSKIAQGFETDGGEGIGRVTKPGLDQPVGSAAINSTPRRMMVELMMEEADNYGYEGGLKAVVSVPEGVAMAKRTLNEKLGIMGGISILGTSGIVEPMSEAALVDTIRAELSMYHAQGQKDLIITPGNYGEGFLTDKQKLHLEHTVKCSNFIGETIDMACGFGMSSLLLIGHLGKLVKLGSGIMNTHSRQADGRMETLASCVLLAGGDADLSRRILNCNTTDDAVEVLWVTAFLQPAMEQLMRRIDSALKSRAGEDMDIEAVVFSNRYGVLGKTPGAEELIMLHRKWL
;
A
#
# COMPACT_ATOMS: atom_id res chain seq x y z
N MET A 1 1.47 22.12 -11.77
CA MET A 1 0.19 21.48 -12.13
C MET A 1 -0.92 22.11 -11.31
N GLU A 2 -2.03 22.51 -11.94
CA GLU A 2 -3.18 23.14 -11.27
C GLU A 2 -4.39 22.18 -11.19
N GLU A 3 -4.14 20.89 -11.12
CA GLU A 3 -5.19 19.90 -10.97
C GLU A 3 -5.41 19.53 -9.50
N TYR A 4 -6.67 19.31 -9.13
CA TYR A 4 -7.10 19.15 -7.75
C TYR A 4 -8.08 17.99 -7.63
N VAL A 5 -8.08 17.36 -6.45
CA VAL A 5 -9.12 16.41 -6.03
C VAL A 5 -9.82 16.95 -4.78
N TYR A 6 -11.10 16.65 -4.65
CA TYR A 6 -11.86 17.01 -3.44
C TYR A 6 -11.96 15.77 -2.53
N LYS A 7 -11.32 15.83 -1.36
CA LYS A 7 -11.40 14.81 -0.32
C LYS A 7 -11.58 15.49 1.05
N ASP A 8 -12.44 14.97 1.87
CA ASP A 8 -12.70 15.47 3.24
C ASP A 8 -13.06 16.95 3.31
N HIS A 9 -13.89 17.41 2.36
CA HIS A 9 -14.26 18.83 2.21
C HIS A 9 -13.05 19.75 1.94
N ARG A 10 -11.89 19.18 1.54
CA ARG A 10 -10.68 19.91 1.17
C ARG A 10 -10.41 19.76 -0.31
N LYS A 11 -9.97 20.84 -0.90
CA LYS A 11 -9.42 20.88 -2.25
C LYS A 11 -7.93 20.58 -2.11
N LEU A 12 -7.48 19.42 -2.61
CA LEU A 12 -6.10 18.94 -2.51
C LEU A 12 -5.45 18.95 -3.89
N ARG A 13 -4.25 19.52 -3.98
CA ARG A 13 -3.49 19.60 -5.22
C ARG A 13 -2.88 18.23 -5.57
N LEU A 14 -3.02 17.82 -6.82
CA LEU A 14 -2.35 16.64 -7.34
C LEU A 14 -0.85 16.88 -7.50
N GLY A 15 -0.08 15.82 -7.38
CA GLY A 15 1.35 15.76 -7.68
C GLY A 15 1.65 14.82 -8.86
N TYR A 16 2.92 14.58 -9.13
CA TYR A 16 3.38 13.57 -10.10
C TYR A 16 4.39 12.61 -9.46
N THR A 17 4.41 11.37 -9.96
CA THR A 17 5.15 10.26 -9.36
C THR A 17 6.65 10.34 -9.63
N THR A 18 7.46 9.57 -8.86
CA THR A 18 8.90 9.38 -9.16
C THR A 18 9.09 8.80 -10.56
N GLY A 19 8.15 7.94 -11.03
CA GLY A 19 8.15 7.41 -12.38
C GLY A 19 7.99 8.48 -13.45
N THR A 20 7.11 9.44 -13.23
CA THR A 20 6.94 10.60 -14.14
C THR A 20 8.16 11.49 -14.16
N CYS A 21 8.80 11.75 -13.00
CA CYS A 21 10.05 12.51 -12.97
C CYS A 21 11.15 11.81 -13.76
N ALA A 22 11.30 10.48 -13.57
CA ALA A 22 12.30 9.70 -14.31
C ALA A 22 12.03 9.71 -15.81
N ALA A 23 10.77 9.54 -16.23
CA ALA A 23 10.38 9.56 -17.62
C ALA A 23 10.61 10.93 -18.28
N ALA A 24 10.26 12.02 -17.58
CA ALA A 24 10.51 13.39 -18.02
C ALA A 24 12.00 13.68 -18.17
N ALA A 25 12.82 13.32 -17.16
CA ALA A 25 14.26 13.50 -17.23
C ALA A 25 14.90 12.64 -18.33
N ALA A 26 14.42 11.41 -18.56
CA ALA A 26 14.89 10.54 -19.64
C ALA A 26 14.60 11.15 -21.02
N LYS A 27 13.38 11.67 -21.24
CA LYS A 27 13.00 12.39 -22.48
C LYS A 27 13.91 13.58 -22.72
N ALA A 28 14.04 14.45 -21.71
CA ALA A 28 14.87 15.65 -21.82
C ALA A 28 16.33 15.31 -22.11
N ALA A 29 16.92 14.35 -21.38
CA ALA A 29 18.29 13.94 -21.56
C ALA A 29 18.53 13.30 -22.93
N ALA A 30 17.59 12.48 -23.45
CA ALA A 30 17.67 11.90 -24.79
C ALA A 30 17.62 13.00 -25.88
N GLY A 31 16.66 13.93 -25.79
CA GLY A 31 16.55 15.05 -26.72
C GLY A 31 17.81 15.93 -26.74
N MET A 32 18.35 16.26 -25.54
CA MET A 32 19.60 17.03 -25.44
C MET A 32 20.81 16.27 -25.98
N LEU A 33 20.90 14.95 -25.76
CA LEU A 33 21.99 14.10 -26.22
C LEU A 33 22.02 13.99 -27.77
N LEU A 34 20.85 13.95 -28.39
CA LEU A 34 20.70 13.80 -29.82
C LEU A 34 20.68 15.14 -30.57
N GLY A 35 20.04 16.14 -29.99
CA GLY A 35 19.92 17.49 -30.55
C GLY A 35 21.11 18.41 -30.26
N GLY A 36 21.88 18.15 -29.23
CA GLY A 36 23.06 18.94 -28.85
C GLY A 36 22.76 20.26 -28.11
N GLU A 37 21.50 20.56 -27.82
CA GLU A 37 21.07 21.81 -27.20
C GLU A 37 20.40 21.53 -25.83
N ALA A 38 20.72 22.36 -24.83
CA ALA A 38 20.09 22.24 -23.51
C ALA A 38 18.62 22.72 -23.54
N VAL A 39 17.76 22.00 -22.80
CA VAL A 39 16.33 22.37 -22.67
C VAL A 39 16.01 22.64 -21.21
N GLU A 40 15.30 23.73 -20.92
CA GLU A 40 14.87 24.12 -19.58
C GLU A 40 13.54 23.49 -19.16
N TRP A 41 12.77 22.97 -20.13
CA TRP A 41 11.45 22.40 -19.91
C TRP A 41 11.25 21.15 -20.75
N VAL A 42 10.51 20.20 -20.22
CA VAL A 42 10.09 19.01 -20.94
C VAL A 42 8.59 18.80 -20.82
N GLU A 43 7.97 18.41 -21.92
CA GLU A 43 6.53 18.10 -21.97
C GLU A 43 6.32 16.60 -22.20
N LEU A 44 5.39 16.02 -21.44
CA LEU A 44 4.98 14.63 -21.56
C LEU A 44 3.51 14.46 -21.16
N VAL A 45 2.90 13.37 -21.63
CA VAL A 45 1.56 12.96 -21.20
C VAL A 45 1.70 11.76 -20.26
N THR A 46 1.07 11.85 -19.09
CA THR A 46 1.09 10.75 -18.12
C THR A 46 0.20 9.58 -18.57
N PRO A 47 0.35 8.36 -18.03
CA PRO A 47 -0.57 7.24 -18.30
C PRO A 47 -2.04 7.56 -17.99
N LYS A 48 -2.29 8.50 -17.06
CA LYS A 48 -3.65 9.00 -16.76
C LYS A 48 -4.19 9.96 -17.84
N GLY A 49 -3.40 10.29 -18.87
CA GLY A 49 -3.78 11.22 -19.94
C GLY A 49 -3.61 12.71 -19.58
N ILE A 50 -2.94 13.02 -18.49
CA ILE A 50 -2.71 14.40 -18.05
C ILE A 50 -1.41 14.93 -18.66
N PRO A 51 -1.45 16.02 -19.46
CA PRO A 51 -0.25 16.65 -19.96
C PRO A 51 0.48 17.40 -18.84
N LEU A 52 1.79 17.26 -18.79
CA LEU A 52 2.67 17.94 -17.86
C LEU A 52 3.75 18.70 -18.61
N LYS A 53 4.10 19.87 -18.09
CA LYS A 53 5.27 20.65 -18.47
C LYS A 53 6.13 20.84 -17.23
N LEU A 54 7.30 20.21 -17.19
CA LEU A 54 8.15 20.12 -16.02
C LEU A 54 9.48 20.84 -16.26
N PRO A 55 10.02 21.55 -15.26
CA PRO A 55 11.34 22.16 -15.36
C PRO A 55 12.41 21.06 -15.35
N VAL A 56 13.44 21.26 -16.16
CA VAL A 56 14.63 20.42 -16.24
C VAL A 56 15.79 21.15 -15.58
N GLU A 57 16.37 20.54 -14.58
CA GLU A 57 17.40 21.15 -13.73
C GLU A 57 18.68 20.29 -13.74
N HIS A 58 19.77 20.82 -13.22
CA HIS A 58 21.06 20.13 -13.04
C HIS A 58 21.58 19.47 -14.32
N ILE A 59 21.53 20.19 -15.43
CA ILE A 59 21.93 19.70 -16.75
C ILE A 59 23.45 19.60 -16.83
N ASN A 60 23.94 18.41 -17.21
CA ASN A 60 25.33 18.15 -17.52
C ASN A 60 25.41 17.39 -18.84
N MET A 61 26.00 17.99 -19.86
CA MET A 61 26.04 17.46 -21.23
C MET A 61 27.47 17.07 -21.61
N SER A 62 27.60 15.91 -22.23
CA SER A 62 28.81 15.46 -22.93
C SER A 62 28.45 14.88 -24.30
N GLN A 63 29.44 14.52 -25.11
CA GLN A 63 29.18 13.90 -26.40
C GLN A 63 28.56 12.49 -26.33
N GLU A 64 28.81 11.78 -25.21
CA GLU A 64 28.42 10.38 -25.05
C GLU A 64 27.23 10.21 -24.10
N SER A 65 26.99 11.18 -23.23
CA SER A 65 25.92 11.12 -22.27
C SER A 65 25.42 12.49 -21.81
N VAL A 66 24.16 12.56 -21.43
CA VAL A 66 23.56 13.73 -20.79
C VAL A 66 22.90 13.30 -19.48
N THR A 67 23.16 14.07 -18.44
CA THR A 67 22.49 13.93 -17.13
C THR A 67 21.64 15.16 -16.88
N CYS A 68 20.41 14.98 -16.47
CA CYS A 68 19.57 16.06 -15.95
C CYS A 68 18.66 15.54 -14.84
N ALA A 69 17.97 16.45 -14.16
CA ALA A 69 17.07 16.11 -13.06
C ALA A 69 15.71 16.79 -13.22
N VAL A 70 14.69 16.12 -12.70
CA VAL A 70 13.35 16.69 -12.48
C VAL A 70 13.04 16.60 -10.99
N LYS A 71 12.65 17.72 -10.39
CA LYS A 71 12.27 17.79 -8.99
C LYS A 71 10.89 17.20 -8.80
N LYS A 72 10.76 16.26 -7.86
CA LYS A 72 9.49 15.66 -7.49
C LYS A 72 8.60 16.67 -6.77
N ASP A 73 7.34 16.73 -7.17
CA ASP A 73 6.27 17.46 -6.48
C ASP A 73 5.11 16.50 -6.21
N ALA A 74 4.90 16.20 -4.94
CA ALA A 74 3.86 15.27 -4.50
C ALA A 74 2.48 15.93 -4.35
N GLY A 75 2.37 17.23 -4.63
CA GLY A 75 1.13 17.96 -4.36
C GLY A 75 0.89 18.11 -2.87
N ASP A 76 -0.33 17.85 -2.44
CA ASP A 76 -0.71 17.90 -1.02
C ASP A 76 -0.65 16.51 -0.35
N ASP A 77 0.07 15.54 -0.96
CA ASP A 77 0.27 14.20 -0.38
C ASP A 77 1.47 14.15 0.57
N TYR A 78 1.38 13.31 1.60
CA TYR A 78 2.49 13.03 2.53
C TYR A 78 3.46 11.98 1.93
N ASP A 79 4.14 12.34 0.86
CA ASP A 79 5.10 11.48 0.19
C ASP A 79 6.52 11.74 0.71
N VAL A 80 7.21 10.69 1.14
CA VAL A 80 8.60 10.74 1.62
C VAL A 80 9.55 11.29 0.55
N THR A 81 9.21 11.12 -0.72
CA THR A 81 10.02 11.54 -1.87
C THR A 81 9.69 12.94 -2.37
N ASP A 82 8.78 13.67 -1.69
CA ASP A 82 8.47 15.05 -2.07
C ASP A 82 9.73 15.94 -2.02
N GLY A 83 9.91 16.77 -3.04
CA GLY A 83 11.06 17.65 -3.19
C GLY A 83 12.37 16.98 -3.64
N ALA A 84 12.41 15.64 -3.75
CA ALA A 84 13.59 14.92 -4.21
C ALA A 84 13.91 15.22 -5.68
N TYR A 85 15.18 15.31 -6.03
CA TYR A 85 15.63 15.35 -7.40
C TYR A 85 15.80 13.94 -7.96
N VAL A 86 15.06 13.65 -9.03
CA VAL A 86 15.19 12.40 -9.79
C VAL A 86 16.10 12.69 -10.98
N TYR A 87 17.32 12.22 -10.91
CA TYR A 87 18.33 12.35 -11.97
C TYR A 87 18.17 11.21 -12.97
N VAL A 88 18.38 11.49 -14.24
CA VAL A 88 18.55 10.47 -15.27
C VAL A 88 19.75 10.81 -16.12
N THR A 89 20.63 9.83 -16.27
CA THR A 89 21.74 9.88 -17.23
C THR A 89 21.35 9.03 -18.44
N VAL A 90 21.25 9.64 -19.61
CA VAL A 90 21.06 8.93 -20.88
C VAL A 90 22.39 8.87 -21.61
N SER A 91 22.75 7.69 -22.07
CA SER A 91 23.95 7.42 -22.87
C SER A 91 23.62 6.63 -24.12
N LYS A 92 24.47 6.76 -25.15
CA LYS A 92 24.36 5.99 -26.40
C LYS A 92 24.85 4.57 -26.18
N ILE A 93 24.10 3.59 -26.69
CA ILE A 93 24.49 2.17 -26.78
C ILE A 93 24.33 1.68 -28.23
N ALA A 94 24.86 0.49 -28.53
CA ALA A 94 24.88 -0.01 -29.88
C ALA A 94 23.46 -0.17 -30.48
N GLN A 95 22.52 -0.70 -29.69
CA GLN A 95 21.15 -0.90 -30.15
C GLN A 95 20.20 -1.08 -28.95
N GLY A 96 18.91 -0.83 -29.18
CA GLY A 96 17.84 -1.05 -28.19
C GLY A 96 17.72 0.08 -27.17
N PHE A 97 16.77 -0.06 -26.26
CA PHE A 97 16.48 0.93 -25.22
C PHE A 97 16.48 0.23 -23.86
N GLU A 98 17.37 0.68 -22.97
CA GLU A 98 17.58 0.08 -21.66
C GLU A 98 17.31 1.06 -20.54
N THR A 99 16.87 0.54 -19.39
CA THR A 99 16.70 1.33 -18.17
C THR A 99 17.28 0.58 -16.98
N ASP A 100 18.04 1.27 -16.12
CA ASP A 100 18.58 0.72 -14.88
C ASP A 100 18.58 1.76 -13.76
N GLY A 101 18.81 1.32 -12.53
CA GLY A 101 18.96 2.16 -11.34
C GLY A 101 20.42 2.34 -10.97
N GLY A 102 20.79 3.59 -10.69
CA GLY A 102 22.06 4.01 -10.11
C GLY A 102 21.97 4.29 -8.61
N GLU A 103 22.68 5.32 -8.17
CA GLU A 103 22.73 5.73 -6.77
C GLU A 103 21.35 6.01 -6.19
N GLY A 104 21.07 5.48 -4.98
CA GLY A 104 19.84 5.70 -4.25
C GLY A 104 18.59 4.98 -4.81
N ILE A 105 18.71 4.20 -5.87
CA ILE A 105 17.65 3.31 -6.37
C ILE A 105 17.86 1.93 -5.78
N GLY A 106 16.81 1.40 -5.15
CA GLY A 106 16.85 0.08 -4.54
C GLY A 106 17.01 -1.05 -5.54
N ARG A 107 17.50 -2.20 -5.07
CA ARG A 107 17.54 -3.46 -5.83
C ARG A 107 16.56 -4.44 -5.21
N VAL A 108 15.84 -5.15 -6.06
CA VAL A 108 14.91 -6.21 -5.67
C VAL A 108 15.71 -7.42 -5.18
N THR A 109 15.44 -7.88 -3.93
CA THR A 109 16.12 -9.03 -3.33
C THR A 109 15.17 -10.19 -3.02
N LYS A 110 13.86 -9.96 -3.05
CA LYS A 110 12.82 -10.97 -2.81
C LYS A 110 11.93 -11.14 -4.05
N PRO A 111 11.47 -12.35 -4.37
CA PRO A 111 10.54 -12.57 -5.47
C PRO A 111 9.14 -12.03 -5.13
N GLY A 112 8.29 -11.90 -6.17
CA GLY A 112 6.89 -11.49 -6.03
C GLY A 112 6.62 -9.99 -6.18
N LEU A 113 7.65 -9.19 -6.44
CA LEU A 113 7.51 -7.79 -6.82
C LEU A 113 7.38 -7.64 -8.34
N ASP A 114 7.08 -6.43 -8.78
CA ASP A 114 6.90 -6.08 -10.21
C ASP A 114 8.16 -6.40 -11.04
N GLN A 115 9.35 -6.29 -10.43
CA GLN A 115 10.62 -6.57 -11.10
C GLN A 115 11.27 -7.83 -10.52
N PRO A 116 12.03 -8.59 -11.35
CA PRO A 116 12.73 -9.78 -10.89
C PRO A 116 13.87 -9.46 -9.91
N VAL A 117 14.25 -10.47 -9.11
CA VAL A 117 15.38 -10.37 -8.17
C VAL A 117 16.66 -9.95 -8.90
N GLY A 118 17.40 -9.01 -8.32
CA GLY A 118 18.62 -8.42 -8.88
C GLY A 118 18.38 -7.15 -9.70
N SER A 119 17.16 -6.93 -10.19
CA SER A 119 16.83 -5.74 -10.98
C SER A 119 16.70 -4.48 -10.11
N ALA A 120 16.92 -3.32 -10.72
CA ALA A 120 16.59 -2.06 -10.09
C ALA A 120 15.09 -1.97 -9.81
N ALA A 121 14.73 -1.42 -8.66
CA ALA A 121 13.34 -1.21 -8.23
C ALA A 121 12.67 -0.06 -9.02
N ILE A 122 12.63 -0.22 -10.32
CA ILE A 122 11.92 0.67 -11.25
C ILE A 122 10.77 -0.13 -11.83
N ASN A 123 9.55 0.19 -11.47
CA ASN A 123 8.38 -0.58 -11.88
C ASN A 123 8.14 -0.54 -13.39
N SER A 124 7.36 -1.49 -13.90
CA SER A 124 7.12 -1.71 -15.33
C SER A 124 6.56 -0.48 -16.04
N THR A 125 5.64 0.27 -15.41
CA THR A 125 5.08 1.49 -16.02
C THR A 125 6.14 2.60 -16.19
N PRO A 126 6.92 3.01 -15.16
CA PRO A 126 8.03 3.94 -15.36
C PRO A 126 9.07 3.49 -16.40
N ARG A 127 9.42 2.20 -16.41
CA ARG A 127 10.34 1.65 -17.42
C ARG A 127 9.79 1.85 -18.82
N ARG A 128 8.54 1.47 -19.04
CA ARG A 128 7.88 1.64 -20.34
C ARG A 128 7.82 3.10 -20.74
N MET A 129 7.43 4.02 -19.83
CA MET A 129 7.39 5.45 -20.13
C MET A 129 8.76 5.99 -20.57
N MET A 130 9.83 5.64 -19.85
CA MET A 130 11.18 6.08 -20.22
C MET A 130 11.58 5.55 -21.61
N VAL A 131 11.33 4.27 -21.89
CA VAL A 131 11.64 3.65 -23.16
C VAL A 131 10.86 4.30 -24.30
N GLU A 132 9.55 4.45 -24.16
CA GLU A 132 8.68 5.07 -25.18
C GLU A 132 9.11 6.51 -25.48
N LEU A 133 9.43 7.31 -24.46
CA LEU A 133 9.86 8.70 -24.64
C LEU A 133 11.28 8.82 -25.22
N MET A 134 12.20 7.91 -24.88
CA MET A 134 13.52 7.85 -25.53
C MET A 134 13.41 7.42 -27.00
N MET A 135 12.49 6.51 -27.34
CA MET A 135 12.21 6.12 -28.72
C MET A 135 11.63 7.29 -29.50
N GLU A 136 10.67 8.03 -28.94
CA GLU A 136 10.11 9.25 -29.54
C GLU A 136 11.21 10.27 -29.90
N GLU A 137 12.17 10.51 -28.97
CA GLU A 137 13.28 11.41 -29.25
C GLU A 137 14.26 10.84 -30.30
N ALA A 138 14.54 9.53 -30.28
CA ALA A 138 15.35 8.89 -31.28
C ALA A 138 14.73 9.05 -32.70
N ASP A 139 13.42 8.84 -32.81
CA ASP A 139 12.68 9.02 -34.07
C ASP A 139 12.68 10.48 -34.52
N ASN A 140 12.49 11.44 -33.59
CA ASN A 140 12.51 12.89 -33.90
C ASN A 140 13.85 13.35 -34.49
N TYR A 141 14.96 12.76 -34.05
CA TYR A 141 16.32 13.08 -34.55
C TYR A 141 16.85 12.10 -35.59
N GLY A 142 16.07 11.12 -36.05
CA GLY A 142 16.49 10.11 -37.00
C GLY A 142 17.67 9.26 -36.50
N TYR A 143 17.74 9.01 -35.20
CA TYR A 143 18.82 8.24 -34.57
C TYR A 143 18.52 6.74 -34.59
N GLU A 144 19.34 5.96 -35.29
CA GLU A 144 19.18 4.51 -35.47
C GLU A 144 19.88 3.66 -34.40
N GLY A 145 20.65 4.27 -33.51
CA GLY A 145 21.35 3.59 -32.42
C GLY A 145 20.44 3.34 -31.20
N GLY A 146 20.99 2.77 -30.12
CA GLY A 146 20.30 2.54 -28.88
C GLY A 146 20.59 3.61 -27.82
N LEU A 147 19.71 3.71 -26.82
CA LEU A 147 19.86 4.58 -25.66
C LEU A 147 19.68 3.80 -24.34
N LYS A 148 20.48 4.18 -23.35
CA LYS A 148 20.38 3.64 -22.00
C LYS A 148 20.15 4.76 -20.99
N ALA A 149 19.07 4.66 -20.18
CA ALA A 149 18.77 5.55 -19.09
C ALA A 149 19.14 4.92 -17.74
N VAL A 150 19.91 5.64 -16.92
CA VAL A 150 20.22 5.26 -15.54
C VAL A 150 19.61 6.29 -14.61
N VAL A 151 18.67 5.85 -13.77
CA VAL A 151 17.94 6.70 -12.81
C VAL A 151 18.69 6.74 -11.49
N SER A 152 18.86 7.92 -10.90
CA SER A 152 19.51 8.11 -9.58
C SER A 152 18.73 9.10 -8.72
N VAL A 153 18.71 8.85 -7.42
CA VAL A 153 18.18 9.77 -6.40
C VAL A 153 19.15 9.75 -5.21
N PRO A 154 20.09 10.70 -5.11
CA PRO A 154 21.17 10.65 -4.12
C PRO A 154 20.68 10.44 -2.69
N GLU A 155 19.58 11.08 -2.28
CA GLU A 155 18.97 10.92 -0.95
C GLU A 155 18.15 9.63 -0.80
N GLY A 156 18.03 8.82 -1.84
CA GLY A 156 17.14 7.67 -1.90
C GLY A 156 17.40 6.61 -0.82
N VAL A 157 18.68 6.40 -0.43
CA VAL A 157 19.02 5.48 0.67
C VAL A 157 18.44 5.96 2.01
N ALA A 158 18.53 7.25 2.29
CA ALA A 158 18.00 7.82 3.52
C ALA A 158 16.46 7.84 3.53
N MET A 159 15.85 8.13 2.38
CA MET A 159 14.40 8.12 2.19
C MET A 159 13.82 6.70 2.34
N ALA A 160 14.48 5.68 1.81
CA ALA A 160 14.03 4.29 1.85
C ALA A 160 13.76 3.78 3.28
N LYS A 161 14.53 4.25 4.27
CA LYS A 161 14.32 3.90 5.70
C LYS A 161 12.96 4.34 6.26
N ARG A 162 12.29 5.28 5.58
CA ARG A 162 10.97 5.79 5.95
C ARG A 162 9.85 5.19 5.10
N THR A 163 10.17 4.22 4.27
CA THR A 163 9.24 3.51 3.38
C THR A 163 9.13 2.04 3.78
N LEU A 164 8.31 1.27 3.05
CA LEU A 164 8.19 -0.18 3.21
C LEU A 164 9.21 -0.97 2.38
N ASN A 165 10.15 -0.30 1.69
CA ASN A 165 11.05 -0.96 0.76
C ASN A 165 11.84 -2.12 1.38
N GLU A 166 12.47 -1.91 2.55
CA GLU A 166 13.24 -2.96 3.22
C GLU A 166 12.36 -4.18 3.59
N LYS A 167 11.14 -3.94 4.07
CA LYS A 167 10.17 -5.01 4.37
C LYS A 167 9.82 -5.81 3.10
N LEU A 168 9.64 -5.13 1.99
CA LEU A 168 9.36 -5.72 0.67
C LEU A 168 10.59 -6.37 0.03
N GLY A 169 11.77 -6.25 0.64
CA GLY A 169 13.02 -6.78 0.08
C GLY A 169 13.58 -5.91 -1.05
N ILE A 170 13.35 -4.61 -1.00
CA ILE A 170 13.99 -3.62 -1.87
C ILE A 170 15.10 -2.95 -1.05
N MET A 171 16.35 -3.26 -1.38
CA MET A 171 17.51 -2.86 -0.59
C MET A 171 18.34 -1.78 -1.31
N GLY A 172 18.93 -0.87 -0.51
CA GLY A 172 19.89 0.11 -1.01
C GLY A 172 19.31 1.40 -1.58
N GLY A 173 17.99 1.60 -1.53
CA GLY A 173 17.37 2.84 -2.00
C GLY A 173 15.85 2.79 -2.14
N ILE A 174 15.30 3.84 -2.76
CA ILE A 174 13.87 3.96 -3.03
C ILE A 174 13.48 3.20 -4.30
N SER A 175 12.16 3.03 -4.50
CA SER A 175 11.57 2.56 -5.75
C SER A 175 11.17 3.73 -6.65
N ILE A 176 11.31 3.55 -7.96
CA ILE A 176 10.71 4.42 -8.98
C ILE A 176 9.39 3.79 -9.41
N LEU A 177 8.28 4.42 -9.05
CA LEU A 177 6.95 3.85 -9.19
C LEU A 177 5.92 4.90 -9.65
N GLY A 178 4.72 4.42 -9.97
CA GLY A 178 3.57 5.23 -10.35
C GLY A 178 2.88 4.68 -11.60
N THR A 179 1.72 4.04 -11.43
CA THR A 179 0.94 3.42 -12.51
C THR A 179 0.20 4.46 -13.36
N SER A 180 -0.32 5.51 -12.71
CA SER A 180 -1.04 6.61 -13.37
C SER A 180 -0.15 7.78 -13.79
N GLY A 181 1.07 7.84 -13.27
CA GLY A 181 1.98 8.98 -13.38
C GLY A 181 1.65 10.16 -12.45
N ILE A 182 0.50 10.15 -11.80
CA ILE A 182 -0.02 11.22 -10.94
C ILE A 182 -0.08 10.74 -9.48
N VAL A 183 0.31 11.60 -8.56
CA VAL A 183 0.08 11.43 -7.12
C VAL A 183 -1.25 12.06 -6.76
N GLU A 184 -2.16 11.24 -6.28
CA GLU A 184 -3.44 11.67 -5.75
C GLU A 184 -3.39 11.64 -4.22
N PRO A 185 -3.46 12.79 -3.53
CA PRO A 185 -3.38 12.82 -2.08
C PRO A 185 -4.41 11.93 -1.40
N MET A 186 -4.00 11.23 -0.34
CA MET A 186 -4.85 10.32 0.41
C MET A 186 -5.47 9.21 -0.48
N SER A 187 -4.69 8.63 -1.39
CA SER A 187 -5.15 7.59 -2.31
C SER A 187 -5.42 6.28 -1.59
N GLU A 188 -6.68 5.84 -1.57
CA GLU A 188 -7.05 4.50 -1.09
C GLU A 188 -6.48 3.41 -2.01
N ALA A 189 -6.44 3.65 -3.32
CA ALA A 189 -5.86 2.72 -4.29
C ALA A 189 -4.37 2.45 -4.03
N ALA A 190 -3.59 3.47 -3.66
CA ALA A 190 -2.18 3.28 -3.32
C ALA A 190 -1.98 2.40 -2.08
N LEU A 191 -2.87 2.49 -1.09
CA LEU A 191 -2.85 1.61 0.08
C LEU A 191 -3.20 0.17 -0.30
N VAL A 192 -4.20 -0.04 -1.15
CA VAL A 192 -4.57 -1.37 -1.66
C VAL A 192 -3.45 -1.98 -2.50
N ASP A 193 -2.79 -1.20 -3.35
CA ASP A 193 -1.63 -1.65 -4.13
C ASP A 193 -0.46 -2.07 -3.23
N THR A 194 -0.24 -1.38 -2.12
CA THR A 194 0.77 -1.77 -1.11
C THR A 194 0.43 -3.13 -0.49
N ILE A 195 -0.84 -3.34 -0.09
CA ILE A 195 -1.31 -4.63 0.44
C ILE A 195 -1.11 -5.73 -0.59
N ARG A 196 -1.46 -5.47 -1.85
CA ARG A 196 -1.25 -6.41 -2.97
C ARG A 196 0.22 -6.79 -3.13
N ALA A 197 1.13 -5.83 -3.06
CA ALA A 197 2.58 -6.07 -3.17
C ALA A 197 3.09 -6.95 -2.02
N GLU A 198 2.64 -6.71 -0.77
CA GLU A 198 3.00 -7.55 0.38
C GLU A 198 2.48 -8.99 0.21
N LEU A 199 1.21 -9.17 -0.19
CA LEU A 199 0.63 -10.49 -0.44
C LEU A 199 1.35 -11.24 -1.58
N SER A 200 1.64 -10.56 -2.68
CA SER A 200 2.38 -11.12 -3.81
C SER A 200 3.78 -11.59 -3.41
N MET A 201 4.48 -10.80 -2.59
CA MET A 201 5.80 -11.16 -2.07
C MET A 201 5.73 -12.42 -1.18
N TYR A 202 4.78 -12.51 -0.26
CA TYR A 202 4.61 -13.68 0.60
C TYR A 202 4.24 -14.93 -0.21
N HIS A 203 3.32 -14.79 -1.17
CA HIS A 203 2.96 -15.88 -2.08
C HIS A 203 4.17 -16.40 -2.85
N ALA A 204 4.99 -15.53 -3.42
CA ALA A 204 6.19 -15.91 -4.19
C ALA A 204 7.28 -16.54 -3.32
N GLN A 205 7.26 -16.33 -2.01
CA GLN A 205 8.14 -17.00 -1.03
C GLN A 205 7.56 -18.34 -0.55
N GLY A 206 6.41 -18.76 -1.06
CA GLY A 206 5.73 -19.98 -0.66
C GLY A 206 4.98 -19.91 0.67
N GLN A 207 4.86 -18.71 1.26
CA GLN A 207 4.04 -18.48 2.44
C GLN A 207 2.57 -18.45 2.05
N LYS A 208 1.79 -19.31 2.68
CA LYS A 208 0.36 -19.43 2.42
C LYS A 208 -0.52 -19.09 3.63
N ASP A 209 0.10 -18.93 4.79
CA ASP A 209 -0.58 -18.65 6.05
C ASP A 209 -0.12 -17.30 6.56
N LEU A 210 -1.03 -16.33 6.66
CA LEU A 210 -0.70 -14.96 7.00
C LEU A 210 -1.54 -14.43 8.17
N ILE A 211 -0.98 -13.48 8.92
CA ILE A 211 -1.72 -12.64 9.84
C ILE A 211 -2.07 -11.34 9.13
N ILE A 212 -3.30 -10.87 9.26
CA ILE A 212 -3.71 -9.54 8.79
C ILE A 212 -4.18 -8.67 9.96
N THR A 213 -3.80 -7.39 9.95
CA THR A 213 -4.17 -6.44 10.99
C THR A 213 -4.65 -5.11 10.41
N PRO A 214 -5.77 -4.56 10.88
CA PRO A 214 -6.29 -3.29 10.41
C PRO A 214 -5.64 -2.08 11.10
N GLY A 215 -4.34 -2.09 11.36
CA GLY A 215 -3.57 -0.98 11.93
C GLY A 215 -2.55 -1.37 13.00
N ASN A 216 -1.88 -0.38 13.56
CA ASN A 216 -0.73 -0.56 14.46
C ASN A 216 -1.09 -1.19 15.82
N TYR A 217 -2.34 -1.05 16.30
CA TYR A 217 -2.77 -1.66 17.57
C TYR A 217 -2.69 -3.18 17.57
N GLY A 218 -2.85 -3.81 16.39
CA GLY A 218 -2.69 -5.25 16.23
C GLY A 218 -1.26 -5.71 16.52
N GLU A 219 -0.25 -4.97 16.06
CA GLU A 219 1.16 -5.33 16.25
C GLU A 219 1.56 -5.35 17.73
N GLY A 220 1.24 -4.31 18.49
CA GLY A 220 1.51 -4.29 19.93
C GLY A 220 0.81 -5.42 20.68
N PHE A 221 -0.44 -5.75 20.29
CA PHE A 221 -1.16 -6.88 20.88
C PHE A 221 -0.53 -8.24 20.52
N LEU A 222 -0.05 -8.40 19.28
CA LEU A 222 0.63 -9.61 18.79
C LEU A 222 1.93 -9.87 19.56
N THR A 223 2.77 -8.85 19.72
CA THR A 223 4.10 -8.99 20.37
C THR A 223 3.99 -9.14 21.87
N ASP A 224 3.22 -8.29 22.54
CA ASP A 224 3.22 -8.18 23.99
C ASP A 224 2.36 -9.27 24.66
N LYS A 225 1.20 -9.60 24.09
CA LYS A 225 0.22 -10.49 24.73
C LYS A 225 0.12 -11.87 24.08
N GLN A 226 0.31 -11.99 22.76
CA GLN A 226 0.16 -13.26 22.06
C GLN A 226 1.48 -13.93 21.73
N LYS A 227 2.63 -13.24 21.84
CA LYS A 227 3.97 -13.72 21.46
C LYS A 227 3.98 -14.31 20.05
N LEU A 228 3.32 -13.63 19.11
CA LEU A 228 3.31 -13.98 17.70
C LEU A 228 4.34 -13.14 16.96
N HIS A 229 5.00 -13.72 15.98
CA HIS A 229 5.96 -13.01 15.14
C HIS A 229 5.25 -12.11 14.13
N LEU A 230 5.81 -10.91 13.90
CA LEU A 230 5.31 -9.97 12.91
C LEU A 230 5.76 -10.28 11.48
N GLU A 231 6.65 -11.26 11.30
CA GLU A 231 7.30 -11.54 10.02
C GLU A 231 6.32 -11.91 8.89
N HIS A 232 5.18 -12.51 9.24
CA HIS A 232 4.15 -12.90 8.28
C HIS A 232 2.86 -12.08 8.46
N THR A 233 3.02 -10.80 8.80
CA THR A 233 1.89 -9.90 9.06
C THR A 233 1.74 -8.85 7.98
N VAL A 234 0.54 -8.75 7.40
CA VAL A 234 0.14 -7.73 6.44
C VAL A 234 -0.77 -6.70 7.12
N LYS A 235 -0.44 -5.41 6.97
CA LYS A 235 -1.31 -4.33 7.44
C LYS A 235 -2.38 -4.03 6.41
N CYS A 236 -3.60 -4.48 6.66
CA CYS A 236 -4.71 -4.30 5.73
C CYS A 236 -5.45 -2.95 5.88
N SER A 237 -5.04 -2.07 6.80
CA SER A 237 -5.69 -0.78 7.07
C SER A 237 -7.20 -0.95 7.33
N ASN A 238 -8.05 -0.33 6.51
CA ASN A 238 -9.49 -0.49 6.56
C ASN A 238 -10.02 -1.46 5.49
N PHE A 239 -9.14 -1.97 4.61
CA PHE A 239 -9.46 -2.74 3.41
C PHE A 239 -9.47 -4.25 3.67
N ILE A 240 -10.23 -4.67 4.70
CA ILE A 240 -10.29 -6.08 5.10
C ILE A 240 -10.86 -6.93 3.96
N GLY A 241 -11.95 -6.48 3.34
CA GLY A 241 -12.59 -7.21 2.24
C GLY A 241 -11.68 -7.37 1.04
N GLU A 242 -11.07 -6.28 0.57
CA GLU A 242 -10.14 -6.29 -0.55
C GLU A 242 -8.92 -7.17 -0.26
N THR A 243 -8.45 -7.17 1.00
CA THR A 243 -7.34 -8.03 1.42
C THR A 243 -7.70 -9.51 1.35
N ILE A 244 -8.92 -9.89 1.78
CA ILE A 244 -9.44 -11.26 1.67
C ILE A 244 -9.52 -11.67 0.20
N ASP A 245 -10.12 -10.84 -0.65
CA ASP A 245 -10.27 -11.13 -2.09
C ASP A 245 -8.90 -11.34 -2.77
N MET A 246 -7.92 -10.49 -2.44
CA MET A 246 -6.57 -10.62 -2.97
C MET A 246 -5.88 -11.88 -2.46
N ALA A 247 -6.03 -12.22 -1.17
CA ALA A 247 -5.45 -13.42 -0.59
C ALA A 247 -6.02 -14.69 -1.23
N CYS A 248 -7.34 -14.75 -1.45
CA CYS A 248 -7.98 -15.82 -2.23
C CYS A 248 -7.40 -15.89 -3.64
N GLY A 249 -7.28 -14.74 -4.32
CA GLY A 249 -6.71 -14.67 -5.67
C GLY A 249 -5.26 -15.12 -5.78
N PHE A 250 -4.47 -14.99 -4.71
CA PHE A 250 -3.11 -15.53 -4.61
C PHE A 250 -3.06 -16.99 -4.13
N GLY A 251 -4.20 -17.61 -3.80
CA GLY A 251 -4.25 -18.99 -3.31
C GLY A 251 -3.61 -19.16 -1.94
N MET A 252 -3.81 -18.19 -1.04
CA MET A 252 -3.44 -18.34 0.37
C MET A 252 -4.27 -19.45 1.01
N SER A 253 -3.66 -20.19 1.94
CA SER A 253 -4.35 -21.29 2.64
C SER A 253 -5.11 -20.78 3.85
N SER A 254 -4.53 -19.81 4.60
CA SER A 254 -5.21 -19.26 5.77
C SER A 254 -4.91 -17.78 6.03
N LEU A 255 -5.88 -17.09 6.66
CA LEU A 255 -5.73 -15.74 7.21
C LEU A 255 -6.20 -15.69 8.67
N LEU A 256 -5.34 -15.17 9.54
CA LEU A 256 -5.70 -14.82 10.91
C LEU A 256 -5.87 -13.30 11.04
N LEU A 257 -7.12 -12.84 11.13
CA LEU A 257 -7.43 -11.43 11.31
C LEU A 257 -7.38 -11.06 12.80
N ILE A 258 -6.50 -10.14 13.18
CA ILE A 258 -6.39 -9.66 14.56
C ILE A 258 -6.62 -8.16 14.61
N GLY A 259 -7.64 -7.72 15.34
CA GLY A 259 -7.97 -6.31 15.36
C GLY A 259 -8.77 -5.84 16.58
N HIS A 260 -8.72 -4.52 16.78
CA HIS A 260 -9.45 -3.84 17.85
C HIS A 260 -10.96 -3.86 17.57
N LEU A 261 -11.76 -4.04 18.63
CA LEU A 261 -13.24 -4.07 18.55
C LEU A 261 -13.81 -2.90 17.76
N GLY A 262 -13.25 -1.67 17.94
CA GLY A 262 -13.69 -0.47 17.23
C GLY A 262 -13.73 -0.57 15.71
N LYS A 263 -12.93 -1.47 15.12
CA LYS A 263 -12.96 -1.79 13.68
C LYS A 263 -13.72 -3.09 13.41
N LEU A 264 -13.37 -4.17 14.11
CA LEU A 264 -13.88 -5.51 13.76
C LEU A 264 -15.36 -5.71 14.08
N VAL A 265 -15.95 -4.92 14.99
CA VAL A 265 -17.40 -4.96 15.25
C VAL A 265 -18.22 -4.73 13.98
N LYS A 266 -17.73 -3.93 13.03
CA LYS A 266 -18.38 -3.61 11.75
C LYS A 266 -18.55 -4.85 10.86
N LEU A 267 -17.60 -5.80 10.95
CA LEU A 267 -17.69 -7.07 10.22
C LEU A 267 -18.90 -7.90 10.63
N GLY A 268 -19.34 -7.78 11.89
CA GLY A 268 -20.58 -8.41 12.36
C GLY A 268 -21.86 -7.93 11.66
N SER A 269 -21.77 -6.85 10.90
CA SER A 269 -22.83 -6.35 10.00
C SER A 269 -22.44 -6.44 8.51
N GLY A 270 -21.38 -7.19 8.16
CA GLY A 270 -20.92 -7.36 6.79
C GLY A 270 -20.15 -6.16 6.22
N ILE A 271 -19.80 -5.17 7.05
CA ILE A 271 -19.07 -3.97 6.61
C ILE A 271 -17.57 -4.32 6.53
N MET A 272 -17.08 -4.60 5.32
CA MET A 272 -15.72 -5.09 5.07
C MET A 272 -14.67 -3.98 4.87
N ASN A 273 -15.09 -2.76 4.51
CA ASN A 273 -14.24 -1.57 4.63
C ASN A 273 -14.58 -0.86 5.94
N THR A 274 -13.66 -0.92 6.92
CA THR A 274 -13.91 -0.44 8.29
C THR A 274 -13.71 1.06 8.46
N HIS A 275 -13.44 1.82 7.38
CA HIS A 275 -13.34 3.27 7.45
C HIS A 275 -14.68 3.89 7.85
N SER A 276 -14.65 4.85 8.77
CA SER A 276 -15.88 5.46 9.32
C SER A 276 -16.71 6.23 8.28
N ARG A 277 -16.12 6.65 7.15
CA ARG A 277 -16.84 7.28 6.04
C ARG A 277 -17.65 6.31 5.21
N GLN A 278 -17.21 5.06 5.14
CA GLN A 278 -17.94 4.03 4.38
C GLN A 278 -19.21 3.63 5.14
N ALA A 279 -19.05 3.33 6.41
CA ALA A 279 -20.15 3.03 7.31
C ALA A 279 -19.67 3.08 8.78
N ASP A 280 -20.58 3.37 9.71
CA ASP A 280 -20.31 3.15 11.13
C ASP A 280 -21.02 1.88 11.61
N GLY A 281 -22.21 1.94 12.14
CA GLY A 281 -23.01 0.79 12.58
C GLY A 281 -22.43 0.03 13.78
N ARG A 282 -21.43 0.57 14.49
CA ARG A 282 -20.78 -0.10 15.62
C ARG A 282 -21.72 -0.38 16.77
N MET A 283 -22.47 0.63 17.18
CA MET A 283 -23.39 0.52 18.32
C MET A 283 -24.62 -0.29 17.96
N GLU A 284 -25.13 -0.15 16.74
CA GLU A 284 -26.25 -0.93 16.20
C GLU A 284 -25.89 -2.42 16.13
N THR A 285 -24.68 -2.74 15.72
CA THR A 285 -24.19 -4.12 15.70
C THR A 285 -24.13 -4.70 17.11
N LEU A 286 -23.54 -3.98 18.09
CA LEU A 286 -23.47 -4.43 19.47
C LEU A 286 -24.85 -4.53 20.12
N ALA A 287 -25.73 -3.54 19.92
CA ALA A 287 -27.08 -3.56 20.44
C ALA A 287 -27.88 -4.77 19.91
N SER A 288 -27.73 -5.10 18.62
CA SER A 288 -28.35 -6.30 18.04
C SER A 288 -27.79 -7.58 18.65
N CYS A 289 -26.49 -7.65 18.95
CA CYS A 289 -25.87 -8.79 19.62
C CYS A 289 -26.39 -8.95 21.05
N VAL A 290 -26.64 -7.84 21.77
CA VAL A 290 -27.25 -7.86 23.11
C VAL A 290 -28.65 -8.49 23.06
N LEU A 291 -29.51 -8.07 22.11
CA LEU A 291 -30.85 -8.64 21.93
C LEU A 291 -30.80 -10.13 21.59
N LEU A 292 -29.90 -10.53 20.69
CA LEU A 292 -29.70 -11.94 20.33
C LEU A 292 -29.18 -12.80 21.50
N ALA A 293 -28.48 -12.18 22.43
CA ALA A 293 -27.99 -12.80 23.67
C ALA A 293 -29.05 -12.87 24.78
N GLY A 294 -30.28 -12.40 24.52
CA GLY A 294 -31.36 -12.36 25.51
C GLY A 294 -31.39 -11.13 26.40
N GLY A 295 -30.59 -10.08 26.07
CA GLY A 295 -30.66 -8.79 26.72
C GLY A 295 -31.93 -8.03 26.36
N ASP A 296 -32.32 -7.11 27.21
CA ASP A 296 -33.55 -6.33 27.06
C ASP A 296 -33.34 -5.07 26.18
N ALA A 297 -34.46 -4.41 25.86
CA ALA A 297 -34.46 -3.20 25.08
C ALA A 297 -33.76 -2.02 25.81
N ASP A 298 -33.77 -1.99 27.13
CA ASP A 298 -33.14 -0.90 27.90
C ASP A 298 -31.63 -1.02 27.86
N LEU A 299 -31.08 -2.23 28.01
CA LEU A 299 -29.65 -2.47 27.82
C LEU A 299 -29.22 -2.13 26.39
N SER A 300 -30.01 -2.53 25.36
CA SER A 300 -29.72 -2.22 23.97
C SER A 300 -29.73 -0.71 23.70
N ARG A 301 -30.66 0.06 24.27
CA ARG A 301 -30.67 1.53 24.19
C ARG A 301 -29.45 2.15 24.87
N ARG A 302 -28.98 1.61 25.99
CA ARG A 302 -27.75 2.06 26.64
C ARG A 302 -26.53 1.87 25.72
N ILE A 303 -26.43 0.74 25.03
CA ILE A 303 -25.37 0.49 24.04
C ILE A 303 -25.47 1.49 22.87
N LEU A 304 -26.65 1.72 22.32
CA LEU A 304 -26.86 2.67 21.21
C LEU A 304 -26.44 4.12 21.58
N ASN A 305 -26.50 4.48 22.86
CA ASN A 305 -26.09 5.79 23.35
C ASN A 305 -24.61 5.90 23.73
N CYS A 306 -23.82 4.83 23.55
CA CYS A 306 -22.37 4.88 23.79
C CYS A 306 -21.66 5.60 22.62
N ASN A 307 -20.62 6.37 22.95
CA ASN A 307 -19.81 7.06 21.95
C ASN A 307 -18.72 6.15 21.38
N THR A 308 -18.17 5.25 22.18
CA THR A 308 -17.07 4.35 21.81
C THR A 308 -17.42 2.89 22.11
N THR A 309 -16.73 1.99 21.42
CA THR A 309 -16.87 0.56 21.71
C THR A 309 -16.37 0.18 23.09
N ASP A 310 -15.41 0.92 23.65
CA ASP A 310 -14.93 0.67 25.02
C ASP A 310 -15.98 1.09 26.07
N ASP A 311 -16.73 2.19 25.82
CA ASP A 311 -17.90 2.54 26.66
C ASP A 311 -18.96 1.44 26.62
N ALA A 312 -19.25 0.91 25.44
CA ALA A 312 -20.19 -0.20 25.28
C ALA A 312 -19.71 -1.47 26.01
N VAL A 313 -18.42 -1.80 25.91
CA VAL A 313 -17.81 -2.93 26.66
C VAL A 313 -17.96 -2.72 28.17
N GLU A 314 -17.75 -1.49 28.67
CA GLU A 314 -17.94 -1.19 30.11
C GLU A 314 -19.40 -1.43 30.57
N VAL A 315 -20.37 -0.96 29.77
CA VAL A 315 -21.79 -1.21 30.05
C VAL A 315 -22.10 -2.71 30.07
N LEU A 316 -21.58 -3.46 29.09
CA LEU A 316 -21.78 -4.91 29.02
C LEU A 316 -21.07 -5.66 30.14
N TRP A 317 -19.90 -5.19 30.57
CA TRP A 317 -19.17 -5.78 31.69
C TRP A 317 -19.96 -5.69 33.01
N VAL A 318 -20.42 -4.50 33.35
CA VAL A 318 -21.13 -4.28 34.61
C VAL A 318 -22.52 -4.92 34.66
N THR A 319 -23.10 -5.23 33.50
CA THR A 319 -24.39 -5.91 33.39
C THR A 319 -24.27 -7.43 33.21
N ALA A 320 -23.04 -7.98 33.24
CA ALA A 320 -22.74 -9.39 32.96
C ALA A 320 -23.17 -9.90 31.56
N PHE A 321 -23.40 -8.99 30.61
CA PHE A 321 -23.77 -9.32 29.23
C PHE A 321 -22.59 -9.33 28.27
N LEU A 322 -21.36 -9.04 28.72
CA LEU A 322 -20.21 -8.96 27.85
C LEU A 322 -19.96 -10.28 27.08
N GLN A 323 -19.81 -11.39 27.80
CA GLN A 323 -19.55 -12.68 27.19
C GLN A 323 -20.65 -13.12 26.22
N PRO A 324 -21.95 -13.12 26.62
CA PRO A 324 -23.04 -13.50 25.70
C PRO A 324 -23.13 -12.62 24.44
N ALA A 325 -22.95 -11.29 24.57
CA ALA A 325 -22.99 -10.38 23.43
C ALA A 325 -21.80 -10.59 22.48
N MET A 326 -20.60 -10.79 23.04
CA MET A 326 -19.41 -11.06 22.23
C MET A 326 -19.48 -12.41 21.51
N GLU A 327 -20.08 -13.44 22.10
CA GLU A 327 -20.33 -14.71 21.40
C GLU A 327 -21.22 -14.52 20.18
N GLN A 328 -22.28 -13.71 20.29
CA GLN A 328 -23.13 -13.38 19.14
C GLN A 328 -22.37 -12.58 18.08
N LEU A 329 -21.56 -11.62 18.51
CA LEU A 329 -20.71 -10.84 17.60
C LEU A 329 -19.73 -11.75 16.84
N MET A 330 -19.03 -12.65 17.57
CA MET A 330 -18.04 -13.54 16.95
C MET A 330 -18.67 -14.51 15.95
N ARG A 331 -19.88 -15.04 16.21
CA ARG A 331 -20.63 -15.84 15.24
C ARG A 331 -20.94 -15.07 13.96
N ARG A 332 -21.32 -13.80 14.08
CA ARG A 332 -21.62 -12.94 12.92
C ARG A 332 -20.35 -12.59 12.13
N ILE A 333 -19.25 -12.29 12.83
CA ILE A 333 -17.95 -12.06 12.20
C ILE A 333 -17.48 -13.31 11.46
N ASP A 334 -17.54 -14.48 12.09
CA ASP A 334 -17.18 -15.76 11.48
C ASP A 334 -17.95 -16.01 10.18
N SER A 335 -19.29 -15.87 10.24
CA SER A 335 -20.16 -16.02 9.06
C SER A 335 -19.81 -15.03 7.95
N ALA A 336 -19.55 -13.76 8.29
CA ALA A 336 -19.25 -12.73 7.31
C ALA A 336 -17.88 -12.96 6.64
N LEU A 337 -16.88 -13.38 7.41
CA LEU A 337 -15.54 -13.68 6.90
C LEU A 337 -15.55 -14.90 5.99
N LYS A 338 -16.16 -16.01 6.42
CA LYS A 338 -16.26 -17.24 5.65
C LYS A 338 -17.10 -17.07 4.38
N SER A 339 -18.18 -16.29 4.45
CA SER A 339 -18.97 -15.95 3.27
C SER A 339 -18.16 -15.19 2.21
N ARG A 340 -17.16 -14.39 2.63
CA ARG A 340 -16.29 -13.65 1.70
C ARG A 340 -15.14 -14.49 1.17
N ALA A 341 -14.51 -15.28 2.04
CA ALA A 341 -13.36 -16.11 1.68
C ALA A 341 -13.72 -17.32 0.83
N GLY A 342 -14.96 -17.80 0.89
CA GLY A 342 -15.38 -19.04 0.26
C GLY A 342 -14.86 -20.28 1.01
N GLU A 343 -14.78 -21.41 0.28
CA GLU A 343 -14.35 -22.69 0.84
C GLU A 343 -12.85 -22.98 0.67
N ASP A 344 -12.15 -22.17 -0.14
CA ASP A 344 -10.77 -22.43 -0.54
C ASP A 344 -9.72 -21.87 0.44
N MET A 345 -10.14 -21.02 1.40
CA MET A 345 -9.24 -20.38 2.34
C MET A 345 -9.84 -20.31 3.74
N ASP A 346 -9.10 -20.83 4.72
CA ASP A 346 -9.47 -20.72 6.12
C ASP A 346 -9.28 -19.27 6.61
N ILE A 347 -10.30 -18.72 7.24
CA ILE A 347 -10.21 -17.37 7.81
C ILE A 347 -10.81 -17.33 9.20
N GLU A 348 -10.01 -16.81 10.14
CA GLU A 348 -10.40 -16.71 11.54
C GLU A 348 -10.06 -15.33 12.10
N ALA A 349 -10.72 -14.95 13.19
CA ALA A 349 -10.54 -13.64 13.78
C ALA A 349 -10.35 -13.66 15.31
N VAL A 350 -9.53 -12.71 15.78
CA VAL A 350 -9.38 -12.36 17.19
C VAL A 350 -9.74 -10.90 17.37
N VAL A 351 -10.73 -10.65 18.21
CA VAL A 351 -11.17 -9.29 18.57
C VAL A 351 -10.64 -8.93 19.96
N PHE A 352 -10.05 -7.76 20.09
CA PHE A 352 -9.53 -7.28 21.37
C PHE A 352 -9.87 -5.80 21.63
N SER A 353 -9.73 -5.39 22.89
CA SER A 353 -9.64 -4.00 23.31
C SER A 353 -8.31 -3.79 24.05
N ASN A 354 -7.74 -2.60 23.92
CA ASN A 354 -6.53 -2.23 24.66
C ASN A 354 -6.75 -2.25 26.18
N ARG A 355 -7.97 -1.89 26.62
CA ARG A 355 -8.35 -1.83 28.04
C ARG A 355 -8.75 -3.21 28.60
N TYR A 356 -9.48 -4.01 27.83
CA TYR A 356 -10.11 -5.24 28.32
C TYR A 356 -9.45 -6.54 27.80
N GLY A 357 -8.41 -6.44 26.98
CA GLY A 357 -7.72 -7.60 26.42
C GLY A 357 -8.52 -8.30 25.32
N VAL A 358 -8.38 -9.62 25.19
CA VAL A 358 -9.15 -10.42 24.22
C VAL A 358 -10.62 -10.44 24.62
N LEU A 359 -11.47 -10.03 23.70
CA LEU A 359 -12.92 -9.98 23.87
C LEU A 359 -13.65 -11.16 23.21
N GLY A 360 -13.05 -11.73 22.15
CA GLY A 360 -13.63 -12.88 21.47
C GLY A 360 -12.70 -13.43 20.38
N LYS A 361 -12.98 -14.69 20.02
CA LYS A 361 -12.30 -15.44 18.96
C LYS A 361 -13.34 -16.20 18.15
N THR A 362 -13.09 -16.37 16.85
CA THR A 362 -13.84 -17.30 16.03
C THR A 362 -13.41 -18.75 16.32
N PRO A 363 -14.21 -19.77 15.96
CA PRO A 363 -13.99 -21.15 16.43
C PRO A 363 -12.61 -21.73 16.14
N GLY A 364 -12.04 -21.51 14.96
CA GLY A 364 -10.74 -22.04 14.52
C GLY A 364 -9.56 -21.12 14.85
N ALA A 365 -9.77 -19.97 15.49
CA ALA A 365 -8.71 -18.97 15.69
C ALA A 365 -7.51 -19.52 16.51
N GLU A 366 -7.74 -20.41 17.48
CA GLU A 366 -6.64 -21.02 18.27
C GLU A 366 -5.74 -21.90 17.42
N GLU A 367 -6.29 -22.62 16.44
CA GLU A 367 -5.52 -23.45 15.52
C GLU A 367 -4.59 -22.59 14.66
N LEU A 368 -5.11 -21.49 14.10
CA LEU A 368 -4.28 -20.56 13.34
C LEU A 368 -3.26 -19.81 14.21
N ILE A 369 -3.60 -19.45 15.46
CA ILE A 369 -2.64 -18.91 16.41
C ILE A 369 -1.50 -19.90 16.66
N MET A 370 -1.81 -21.19 16.86
CA MET A 370 -0.79 -22.22 17.05
C MET A 370 0.05 -22.43 15.78
N LEU A 371 -0.54 -22.34 14.60
CA LEU A 371 0.18 -22.40 13.34
C LEU A 371 1.27 -21.32 13.28
N HIS A 372 0.91 -20.07 13.58
CA HIS A 372 1.85 -18.96 13.58
C HIS A 372 2.86 -18.98 14.74
N ARG A 373 2.62 -19.70 15.83
CA ARG A 373 3.58 -19.93 16.92
C ARG A 373 4.65 -20.99 16.62
N LYS A 374 4.38 -21.92 15.72
CA LYS A 374 5.32 -22.99 15.35
C LYS A 374 6.55 -22.51 14.56
N TRP A 375 6.54 -21.26 14.13
CA TRP A 375 7.67 -20.60 13.46
C TRP A 375 8.67 -19.97 14.47
N LEU A 376 8.50 -20.23 15.76
CA LEU A 376 9.44 -19.96 16.84
C LEU A 376 10.43 -21.14 16.98
#